data_8bd770cb87c306e12a595de179e7fffd
#
_entry.id   8bd770cb87c306e12a595de179e7fffd
#
_cell.length_a   1.000
_cell.length_b   1.000
_cell.length_c   1.000
_cell.angle_alpha   90.00
_cell.angle_beta   90.00
_cell.angle_gamma   90.00
#
_symmetry.space_group_name_H-M   'P 1'
#
loop_
_entity.id
_entity.type
_entity.pdbx_description
1 polymer ?
#
loop_
_entity_poly.entity_id
_entity_poly.type
_entity_poly.pdbx_seq_one_letter_code
_entity_poly.pdbx_strand_id
1 'polypeptide(L)'
;MAVNLVTGVTAKHGTVVDFGAGPGLFLHALGEARPDVTLLGYDAYMEPTYPEVKYVASMEGIAAGSVDVLTAFEVCEHLYADELDALLDDALRILRPNGALVISVPIMCGLAIVPKVSNWMIRSRSLKSEYTPTEVLKAMVGMRVSRPENPRTTHKGFDFRQLREVVEGRFSIDATHMSPMPNMPWWLSSQYFMICRPKRNSASNSAVCA
;
A
#
# COMPACT_ATOMS: atom_id res chain seq x y z
N MET A 1 -8.89 -8.58 -6.03
CA MET A 1 -7.57 -8.22 -6.63
C MET A 1 -6.46 -8.42 -5.61
N ALA A 2 -6.45 -7.72 -4.47
CA ALA A 2 -5.40 -7.80 -3.44
C ALA A 2 -5.05 -9.26 -3.05
N VAL A 3 -6.04 -10.07 -2.65
CA VAL A 3 -5.83 -11.49 -2.31
C VAL A 3 -5.11 -12.26 -3.42
N ASN A 4 -5.54 -12.09 -4.69
CA ASN A 4 -4.91 -12.80 -5.82
C ASN A 4 -3.46 -12.36 -6.05
N LEU A 5 -3.16 -11.06 -5.93
CA LEU A 5 -1.80 -10.54 -6.08
C LEU A 5 -0.88 -11.11 -4.99
N VAL A 6 -1.32 -11.07 -3.73
CA VAL A 6 -0.54 -11.58 -2.60
C VAL A 6 -0.38 -13.11 -2.69
N THR A 7 -1.44 -13.84 -3.02
CA THR A 7 -1.37 -15.29 -3.27
C THR A 7 -0.33 -15.64 -4.32
N GLY A 8 -0.26 -14.85 -5.40
CA GLY A 8 0.68 -15.09 -6.51
C GLY A 8 2.15 -14.89 -6.17
N VAL A 9 2.47 -14.11 -5.12
CA VAL A 9 3.85 -13.79 -4.71
C VAL A 9 4.24 -14.42 -3.38
N THR A 10 3.29 -15.04 -2.66
CA THR A 10 3.56 -15.69 -1.37
C THR A 10 3.99 -17.14 -1.56
N ALA A 11 5.14 -17.51 -0.99
CA ALA A 11 5.62 -18.88 -0.96
C ALA A 11 4.63 -19.82 -0.23
N LYS A 12 4.71 -21.13 -0.52
CA LYS A 12 3.98 -22.12 0.26
C LYS A 12 4.48 -22.10 1.72
N HIS A 13 3.54 -22.10 2.68
CA HIS A 13 3.84 -21.96 4.11
C HIS A 13 4.60 -20.66 4.45
N GLY A 14 4.45 -19.62 3.60
CA GLY A 14 5.10 -18.33 3.82
C GLY A 14 4.44 -17.51 4.93
N THR A 15 5.09 -16.41 5.29
CA THR A 15 4.61 -15.44 6.27
C THR A 15 4.20 -14.16 5.56
N VAL A 16 2.97 -13.72 5.78
CA VAL A 16 2.44 -12.44 5.29
C VAL A 16 2.18 -11.52 6.49
N VAL A 17 2.67 -10.29 6.38
CA VAL A 17 2.39 -9.23 7.36
C VAL A 17 1.58 -8.14 6.65
N ASP A 18 0.52 -7.65 7.26
CA ASP A 18 -0.27 -6.53 6.76
C ASP A 18 -0.09 -5.31 7.66
N PHE A 19 0.49 -4.25 7.12
CA PHE A 19 0.69 -2.97 7.80
C PHE A 19 -0.51 -2.06 7.55
N GLY A 20 -1.14 -1.59 8.63
CA GLY A 20 -2.41 -0.88 8.58
C GLY A 20 -3.56 -1.84 8.27
N ALA A 21 -3.57 -2.99 8.94
CA ALA A 21 -4.52 -4.07 8.67
C ALA A 21 -5.99 -3.72 8.99
N GLY A 22 -6.25 -2.57 9.63
CA GLY A 22 -7.60 -2.14 10.00
C GLY A 22 -8.31 -3.18 10.85
N PRO A 23 -9.54 -3.60 10.50
CA PRO A 23 -10.25 -4.67 11.23
C PRO A 23 -9.80 -6.09 10.84
N GLY A 24 -8.82 -6.28 9.95
CA GLY A 24 -8.31 -7.59 9.54
C GLY A 24 -9.02 -8.25 8.36
N LEU A 25 -9.90 -7.55 7.65
CA LEU A 25 -10.70 -8.11 6.56
C LEU A 25 -9.84 -8.73 5.44
N PHE A 26 -8.74 -8.08 5.06
CA PHE A 26 -7.85 -8.60 4.03
C PHE A 26 -7.17 -9.91 4.50
N LEU A 27 -6.67 -9.93 5.73
CA LEU A 27 -6.00 -11.11 6.31
C LEU A 27 -6.97 -12.27 6.47
N HIS A 28 -8.21 -12.01 6.92
CA HIS A 28 -9.26 -13.02 6.96
C HIS A 28 -9.50 -13.65 5.58
N ALA A 29 -9.76 -12.82 4.56
CA ALA A 29 -9.99 -13.30 3.20
C ALA A 29 -8.77 -14.03 2.59
N LEU A 30 -7.55 -13.60 2.95
CA LEU A 30 -6.33 -14.29 2.53
C LEU A 30 -6.20 -15.64 3.24
N GLY A 31 -6.54 -15.74 4.51
CA GLY A 31 -6.53 -16.98 5.28
C GLY A 31 -7.48 -18.04 4.73
N GLU A 32 -8.68 -17.61 4.29
CA GLU A 32 -9.60 -18.51 3.58
C GLU A 32 -9.03 -19.03 2.25
N ALA A 33 -8.35 -18.15 1.49
CA ALA A 33 -7.76 -18.50 0.21
C ALA A 33 -6.44 -19.31 0.35
N ARG A 34 -5.68 -19.08 1.42
CA ARG A 34 -4.36 -19.63 1.69
C ARG A 34 -4.23 -20.08 3.15
N PRO A 35 -4.89 -21.18 3.56
CA PRO A 35 -4.81 -21.69 4.94
C PRO A 35 -3.43 -22.23 5.33
N ASP A 36 -2.53 -22.33 4.36
CA ASP A 36 -1.15 -22.79 4.55
C ASP A 36 -0.18 -21.69 5.01
N VAL A 37 -0.58 -20.39 4.96
CA VAL A 37 0.30 -19.28 5.28
C VAL A 37 0.11 -18.77 6.69
N THR A 38 1.19 -18.21 7.27
CA THR A 38 1.14 -17.49 8.54
C THR A 38 0.76 -16.04 8.28
N LEU A 39 -0.29 -15.56 8.94
CA LEU A 39 -0.83 -14.22 8.76
C LEU A 39 -0.65 -13.40 10.04
N LEU A 40 -0.09 -12.21 9.91
CA LEU A 40 0.09 -11.25 10.99
C LEU A 40 -0.42 -9.88 10.55
N GLY A 41 -1.17 -9.21 11.40
CA GLY A 41 -1.60 -7.83 11.20
C GLY A 41 -0.85 -6.87 12.12
N TYR A 42 -0.68 -5.64 11.67
CA TYR A 42 -0.30 -4.51 12.49
C TYR A 42 -1.20 -3.33 12.16
N ASP A 43 -1.78 -2.73 13.17
CA ASP A 43 -2.52 -1.47 13.06
C ASP A 43 -2.31 -0.65 14.34
N ALA A 44 -2.04 0.64 14.20
CA ALA A 44 -1.76 1.52 15.33
C ALA A 44 -3.03 1.98 16.06
N TYR A 45 -4.22 1.78 15.46
CA TYR A 45 -5.47 2.37 15.92
C TYR A 45 -6.61 1.37 16.05
N MET A 46 -6.52 0.20 15.41
CA MET A 46 -7.61 -0.75 15.30
C MET A 46 -7.21 -2.14 15.80
N GLU A 47 -8.14 -2.79 16.47
CA GLU A 47 -8.06 -4.19 16.86
C GLU A 47 -8.69 -5.09 15.79
N PRO A 48 -8.26 -6.35 15.65
CA PRO A 48 -8.86 -7.28 14.70
C PRO A 48 -10.31 -7.60 15.08
N THR A 49 -11.19 -7.57 14.09
CA THR A 49 -12.58 -8.02 14.24
C THR A 49 -12.69 -9.55 14.13
N TYR A 50 -11.75 -10.18 13.43
CA TYR A 50 -11.72 -11.62 13.18
C TYR A 50 -10.81 -12.30 14.20
N PRO A 51 -11.33 -13.23 15.06
CA PRO A 51 -10.55 -13.81 16.16
C PRO A 51 -9.38 -14.69 15.74
N GLU A 52 -9.39 -15.18 14.50
CA GLU A 52 -8.30 -15.96 13.91
C GLU A 52 -7.14 -15.11 13.39
N VAL A 53 -7.35 -13.80 13.21
CA VAL A 53 -6.32 -12.88 12.74
C VAL A 53 -5.47 -12.41 13.92
N LYS A 54 -4.17 -12.69 13.86
CA LYS A 54 -3.23 -12.31 14.92
C LYS A 54 -2.58 -10.96 14.60
N TYR A 55 -2.60 -10.05 15.58
CA TYR A 55 -1.90 -8.78 15.49
C TYR A 55 -0.61 -8.80 16.31
N VAL A 56 0.41 -8.12 15.78
CA VAL A 56 1.64 -7.81 16.50
C VAL A 56 1.51 -6.42 17.13
N ALA A 57 2.10 -6.25 18.30
CA ALA A 57 2.07 -4.97 19.02
C ALA A 57 2.93 -3.89 18.35
N SER A 58 3.98 -4.28 17.62
CA SER A 58 4.84 -3.38 16.86
C SER A 58 5.53 -4.12 15.72
N MET A 59 5.94 -3.40 14.69
CA MET A 59 6.75 -3.93 13.59
C MET A 59 8.14 -4.36 14.07
N GLU A 60 8.69 -3.73 15.09
CA GLU A 60 10.00 -4.06 15.69
C GLU A 60 10.05 -5.51 16.23
N GLY A 61 8.91 -6.03 16.72
CA GLY A 61 8.79 -7.39 17.21
C GLY A 61 8.91 -8.47 16.13
N ILE A 62 8.87 -8.10 14.85
CA ILE A 62 9.01 -9.03 13.74
C ILE A 62 10.50 -9.25 13.45
N ALA A 63 10.92 -10.51 13.43
CA ALA A 63 12.31 -10.88 13.20
C ALA A 63 12.78 -10.46 11.79
N ALA A 64 14.02 -10.01 11.68
CA ALA A 64 14.63 -9.65 10.41
C ALA A 64 14.67 -10.85 9.45
N GLY A 65 14.36 -10.61 8.17
CA GLY A 65 14.41 -11.63 7.12
C GLY A 65 13.44 -12.80 7.32
N SER A 66 12.33 -12.61 8.05
CA SER A 66 11.35 -13.66 8.36
C SER A 66 10.07 -13.62 7.53
N VAL A 67 9.82 -12.54 6.81
CA VAL A 67 8.57 -12.26 6.12
C VAL A 67 8.70 -12.48 4.60
N ASP A 68 7.77 -13.22 4.03
CA ASP A 68 7.73 -13.44 2.57
C ASP A 68 7.04 -12.28 1.85
N VAL A 69 5.96 -11.76 2.44
CA VAL A 69 5.23 -10.62 1.87
C VAL A 69 4.83 -9.66 2.98
N LEU A 70 5.17 -8.39 2.81
CA LEU A 70 4.60 -7.28 3.56
C LEU A 70 3.58 -6.56 2.67
N THR A 71 2.39 -6.34 3.19
CA THR A 71 1.35 -5.57 2.50
C THR A 71 1.12 -4.24 3.20
N ALA A 72 0.75 -3.20 2.43
CA ALA A 72 0.28 -1.91 2.92
C ALA A 72 -0.81 -1.39 1.97
N PHE A 73 -2.07 -1.70 2.29
CA PHE A 73 -3.21 -1.40 1.43
C PHE A 73 -4.00 -0.20 1.92
N GLU A 74 -4.07 0.86 1.10
CA GLU A 74 -4.79 2.10 1.40
C GLU A 74 -4.31 2.74 2.72
N VAL A 75 -2.99 2.74 2.95
CA VAL A 75 -2.33 3.25 4.15
C VAL A 75 -1.33 4.34 3.83
N CYS A 76 -0.50 4.15 2.80
CA CYS A 76 0.62 5.05 2.51
C CYS A 76 0.19 6.49 2.23
N GLU A 77 -1.03 6.69 1.76
CA GLU A 77 -1.61 8.03 1.55
C GLU A 77 -1.94 8.76 2.85
N HIS A 78 -1.98 8.05 3.98
CA HIS A 78 -2.27 8.61 5.30
C HIS A 78 -1.01 8.83 6.15
N LEU A 79 0.14 8.36 5.69
CA LEU A 79 1.40 8.48 6.42
C LEU A 79 2.06 9.85 6.20
N TYR A 80 2.69 10.35 7.25
CA TYR A 80 3.69 11.41 7.13
C TYR A 80 4.96 10.87 6.47
N ALA A 81 5.85 11.76 6.03
CA ALA A 81 7.05 11.34 5.30
C ALA A 81 7.98 10.45 6.14
N ASP A 82 8.16 10.78 7.41
CA ASP A 82 8.95 10.00 8.37
C ASP A 82 8.33 8.63 8.68
N GLU A 83 7.00 8.55 8.75
CA GLU A 83 6.29 7.28 8.94
C GLU A 83 6.39 6.38 7.70
N LEU A 84 6.31 6.96 6.51
CA LEU A 84 6.54 6.23 5.26
C LEU A 84 7.98 5.71 5.18
N ASP A 85 8.94 6.55 5.56
CA ASP A 85 10.35 6.15 5.62
C ASP A 85 10.56 4.99 6.60
N ALA A 86 9.96 5.07 7.79
CA ALA A 86 10.01 3.99 8.79
C ALA A 86 9.38 2.69 8.28
N LEU A 87 8.22 2.75 7.60
CA LEU A 87 7.60 1.58 6.97
C LEU A 87 8.53 0.93 5.94
N LEU A 88 9.19 1.74 5.09
CA LEU A 88 10.09 1.21 4.07
C LEU A 88 11.37 0.62 4.67
N ASP A 89 11.88 1.19 5.77
CA ASP A 89 13.02 0.63 6.52
C ASP A 89 12.65 -0.68 7.21
N ASP A 90 11.48 -0.75 7.85
CA ASP A 90 10.95 -2.00 8.39
C ASP A 90 10.76 -3.05 7.31
N ALA A 91 10.22 -2.67 6.15
CA ALA A 91 10.07 -3.59 5.02
C ALA A 91 11.41 -4.18 4.59
N LEU A 92 12.47 -3.35 4.47
CA LEU A 92 13.81 -3.82 4.14
C LEU A 92 14.38 -4.75 5.20
N ARG A 93 14.08 -4.50 6.48
CA ARG A 93 14.56 -5.30 7.61
C ARG A 93 13.87 -6.66 7.71
N ILE A 94 12.53 -6.69 7.62
CA ILE A 94 11.76 -7.91 7.89
C ILE A 94 11.61 -8.82 6.69
N LEU A 95 11.64 -8.28 5.47
CA LEU A 95 11.49 -9.09 4.26
C LEU A 95 12.68 -10.01 4.04
N ARG A 96 12.39 -11.24 3.64
CA ARG A 96 13.40 -12.16 3.12
C ARG A 96 14.06 -11.59 1.87
N PRO A 97 15.25 -12.04 1.47
CA PRO A 97 15.94 -11.54 0.28
C PRO A 97 15.12 -11.60 -1.03
N ASN A 98 14.19 -12.55 -1.10
CA ASN A 98 13.25 -12.70 -2.22
C ASN A 98 11.81 -12.34 -1.81
N GLY A 99 11.63 -11.68 -0.66
CA GLY A 99 10.34 -11.23 -0.17
C GLY A 99 9.78 -10.08 -1.00
N ALA A 100 8.49 -9.83 -0.90
CA ALA A 100 7.80 -8.77 -1.64
C ALA A 100 7.15 -7.75 -0.70
N LEU A 101 7.24 -6.48 -1.06
CA LEU A 101 6.39 -5.41 -0.54
C LEU A 101 5.27 -5.16 -1.55
N VAL A 102 4.02 -5.29 -1.13
CA VAL A 102 2.83 -5.05 -1.98
C VAL A 102 2.06 -3.86 -1.43
N ILE A 103 2.02 -2.80 -2.20
CA ILE A 103 1.35 -1.54 -1.81
C ILE A 103 0.13 -1.32 -2.69
N SER A 104 -0.99 -0.87 -2.11
CA SER A 104 -2.06 -0.22 -2.87
C SER A 104 -2.34 1.17 -2.35
N VAL A 105 -2.69 2.07 -3.27
CA VAL A 105 -3.06 3.45 -2.97
C VAL A 105 -4.12 3.96 -3.94
N PRO A 106 -4.95 4.95 -3.52
CA PRO A 106 -5.91 5.56 -4.40
C PRO A 106 -5.23 6.45 -5.45
N ILE A 107 -5.77 6.44 -6.67
CA ILE A 107 -5.41 7.42 -7.70
C ILE A 107 -6.31 8.63 -7.53
N MET A 108 -5.76 9.76 -7.07
CA MET A 108 -6.50 11.01 -6.82
C MET A 108 -6.31 12.04 -7.95
N CYS A 109 -6.06 11.56 -9.17
CA CYS A 109 -5.94 12.35 -10.38
C CYS A 109 -6.51 11.58 -11.59
N GLY A 110 -6.59 12.25 -12.77
CA GLY A 110 -7.25 11.70 -13.94
C GLY A 110 -8.78 11.79 -13.85
N LEU A 111 -9.48 11.17 -14.78
CA LEU A 111 -10.94 11.23 -14.84
C LEU A 111 -11.64 10.55 -13.66
N ALA A 112 -10.96 9.59 -13.02
CA ALA A 112 -11.48 8.89 -11.85
C ALA A 112 -11.69 9.80 -10.61
N ILE A 113 -11.13 11.01 -10.59
CA ILE A 113 -11.38 11.98 -9.50
C ILE A 113 -12.85 12.42 -9.46
N VAL A 114 -13.51 12.55 -10.63
CA VAL A 114 -14.88 13.05 -10.72
C VAL A 114 -15.87 12.19 -9.94
N PRO A 115 -16.00 10.87 -10.21
CA PRO A 115 -16.89 10.02 -9.44
C PRO A 115 -16.51 9.93 -7.95
N LYS A 116 -15.23 10.05 -7.60
CA LYS A 116 -14.78 10.05 -6.18
C LYS A 116 -15.29 11.28 -5.45
N VAL A 117 -15.09 12.47 -6.00
CA VAL A 117 -15.59 13.75 -5.42
C VAL A 117 -17.11 13.74 -5.36
N SER A 118 -17.79 13.32 -6.44
CA SER A 118 -19.26 13.24 -6.46
C SER A 118 -19.81 12.28 -5.42
N ASN A 119 -19.22 11.08 -5.30
CA ASN A 119 -19.63 10.10 -4.29
C ASN A 119 -19.40 10.61 -2.86
N TRP A 120 -18.29 11.32 -2.62
CA TRP A 120 -18.03 11.94 -1.34
C TRP A 120 -19.10 13.00 -1.00
N MET A 121 -19.44 13.88 -1.95
CA MET A 121 -20.49 14.91 -1.77
C MET A 121 -21.85 14.28 -1.46
N ILE A 122 -22.21 13.21 -2.17
CA ILE A 122 -23.47 12.49 -1.94
C ILE A 122 -23.49 11.86 -0.54
N ARG A 123 -22.42 11.17 -0.14
CA ARG A 123 -22.35 10.48 1.17
C ARG A 123 -22.29 11.43 2.34
N SER A 124 -21.57 12.55 2.20
CA SER A 124 -21.47 13.59 3.24
C SER A 124 -22.72 14.48 3.32
N ARG A 125 -23.64 14.35 2.35
CA ARG A 125 -24.80 15.25 2.19
C ARG A 125 -24.38 16.72 2.18
N SER A 126 -23.19 17.03 1.66
CA SER A 126 -22.59 18.36 1.61
C SER A 126 -22.26 18.73 0.20
N LEU A 127 -22.64 19.95 -0.20
CA LEU A 127 -22.21 20.56 -1.47
C LEU A 127 -20.77 21.11 -1.38
N LYS A 128 -20.16 21.14 -0.17
CA LYS A 128 -18.80 21.59 0.03
C LYS A 128 -17.86 20.40 -0.15
N SER A 129 -17.20 20.33 -1.28
CA SER A 129 -16.11 19.40 -1.53
C SER A 129 -14.82 19.93 -0.88
N GLU A 130 -13.91 19.03 -0.50
CA GLU A 130 -12.52 19.40 -0.14
C GLU A 130 -11.76 19.98 -1.33
N TYR A 131 -12.20 19.66 -2.55
CA TYR A 131 -11.65 20.18 -3.79
C TYR A 131 -12.46 21.38 -4.27
N THR A 132 -11.79 22.46 -4.62
CA THR A 132 -12.41 23.53 -5.41
C THR A 132 -12.64 23.06 -6.86
N PRO A 133 -13.57 23.67 -7.63
CA PRO A 133 -13.78 23.30 -9.03
C PRO A 133 -12.52 23.39 -9.88
N THR A 134 -11.66 24.38 -9.63
CA THR A 134 -10.36 24.53 -10.31
C THR A 134 -9.37 23.43 -9.95
N GLU A 135 -9.37 22.96 -8.71
CA GLU A 135 -8.55 21.82 -8.28
C GLU A 135 -9.03 20.51 -8.90
N VAL A 136 -10.35 20.30 -9.00
CA VAL A 136 -10.90 19.13 -9.72
C VAL A 136 -10.43 19.13 -11.17
N LEU A 137 -10.53 20.28 -11.86
CA LEU A 137 -10.07 20.39 -13.25
C LEU A 137 -8.57 20.11 -13.38
N LYS A 138 -7.73 20.67 -12.50
CA LYS A 138 -6.29 20.37 -12.45
C LYS A 138 -6.05 18.89 -12.25
N ALA A 139 -6.73 18.28 -11.27
CA ALA A 139 -6.58 16.85 -10.99
C ALA A 139 -7.02 15.98 -12.18
N MET A 140 -8.12 16.34 -12.88
CA MET A 140 -8.60 15.62 -14.07
C MET A 140 -7.54 15.52 -15.17
N VAL A 141 -6.76 16.58 -15.38
CA VAL A 141 -5.68 16.60 -16.38
C VAL A 141 -4.34 16.12 -15.83
N GLY A 142 -4.35 15.53 -14.63
CA GLY A 142 -3.15 14.95 -14.01
C GLY A 142 -2.19 15.97 -13.39
N MET A 143 -2.62 17.22 -13.24
CA MET A 143 -1.82 18.24 -12.54
C MET A 143 -1.89 18.04 -11.02
N ARG A 144 -0.83 18.42 -10.35
CA ARG A 144 -0.75 18.35 -8.87
C ARG A 144 -1.71 19.35 -8.24
N VAL A 145 -2.36 18.90 -7.17
CA VAL A 145 -3.19 19.70 -6.28
C VAL A 145 -2.50 19.79 -4.94
N SER A 146 -2.63 20.90 -4.24
CA SER A 146 -2.04 21.08 -2.91
C SER A 146 -2.56 20.03 -1.94
N ARG A 147 -1.64 19.40 -1.21
CA ARG A 147 -1.95 18.43 -0.16
C ARG A 147 -2.04 19.17 1.18
N PRO A 148 -3.06 18.91 2.00
CA PRO A 148 -3.12 19.41 3.37
C PRO A 148 -1.94 18.91 4.21
N GLU A 149 -1.57 19.66 5.24
CA GLU A 149 -0.48 19.30 6.17
C GLU A 149 -0.78 17.99 6.93
N ASN A 150 -2.06 17.76 7.26
CA ASN A 150 -2.47 16.51 7.89
C ASN A 150 -2.97 15.51 6.82
N PRO A 151 -2.19 14.48 6.47
CA PRO A 151 -2.57 13.47 5.49
C PRO A 151 -3.60 12.47 6.00
N ARG A 152 -3.78 12.34 7.34
CA ARG A 152 -4.58 11.27 7.95
C ARG A 152 -6.08 11.40 7.70
N THR A 153 -6.56 12.60 7.41
CA THR A 153 -7.99 12.88 7.32
C THR A 153 -8.52 12.98 5.90
N THR A 154 -7.64 12.99 4.90
CA THR A 154 -8.03 13.21 3.51
C THR A 154 -7.07 12.60 2.51
N HIS A 155 -7.60 12.21 1.35
CA HIS A 155 -6.78 11.80 0.20
C HIS A 155 -6.48 12.98 -0.75
N LYS A 156 -6.93 14.22 -0.41
CA LYS A 156 -6.73 15.40 -1.25
C LYS A 156 -5.25 15.63 -1.53
N GLY A 157 -4.93 15.82 -2.82
CA GLY A 157 -3.57 16.13 -3.25
C GLY A 157 -2.56 14.98 -3.12
N PHE A 158 -3.00 13.78 -2.73
CA PHE A 158 -2.15 12.61 -2.78
C PHE A 158 -1.80 12.26 -4.24
N ASP A 159 -0.51 12.05 -4.51
CA ASP A 159 0.00 11.69 -5.84
C ASP A 159 0.75 10.36 -5.76
N PHE A 160 0.15 9.30 -6.27
CA PHE A 160 0.74 7.97 -6.31
C PHE A 160 2.09 7.92 -7.05
N ARG A 161 2.36 8.87 -7.96
CA ARG A 161 3.62 8.96 -8.71
C ARG A 161 4.78 9.38 -7.80
N GLN A 162 4.52 10.28 -6.83
CA GLN A 162 5.52 10.66 -5.82
C GLN A 162 5.82 9.49 -4.87
N LEU A 163 4.78 8.78 -4.42
CA LEU A 163 4.99 7.56 -3.62
C LEU A 163 5.84 6.54 -4.40
N ARG A 164 5.54 6.34 -5.67
CA ARG A 164 6.31 5.46 -6.53
C ARG A 164 7.79 5.86 -6.57
N GLU A 165 8.11 7.13 -6.76
CA GLU A 165 9.50 7.66 -6.75
C GLU A 165 10.21 7.36 -5.43
N VAL A 166 9.53 7.56 -4.29
CA VAL A 166 10.08 7.26 -2.96
C VAL A 166 10.35 5.76 -2.80
N VAL A 167 9.39 4.92 -3.18
CA VAL A 167 9.55 3.45 -3.13
C VAL A 167 10.67 2.98 -4.07
N GLU A 168 10.75 3.52 -5.28
CA GLU A 168 11.83 3.22 -6.24
C GLU A 168 13.21 3.62 -5.73
N GLY A 169 13.31 4.51 -4.76
CA GLY A 169 14.58 4.80 -4.08
C GLY A 169 15.20 3.60 -3.37
N ARG A 170 14.39 2.69 -2.83
CA ARG A 170 14.80 1.56 -1.97
C ARG A 170 14.46 0.18 -2.55
N PHE A 171 13.43 0.10 -3.39
CA PHE A 171 12.90 -1.14 -3.98
C PHE A 171 12.95 -1.09 -5.50
N SER A 172 13.02 -2.26 -6.14
CA SER A 172 12.66 -2.42 -7.56
C SER A 172 11.18 -2.72 -7.67
N ILE A 173 10.48 -2.12 -8.62
CA ILE A 173 9.07 -2.43 -8.90
C ILE A 173 9.04 -3.52 -9.96
N ASP A 174 8.59 -4.71 -9.58
CA ASP A 174 8.50 -5.87 -10.48
C ASP A 174 7.24 -5.82 -11.34
N ALA A 175 6.12 -5.37 -10.75
CA ALA A 175 4.85 -5.28 -11.45
C ALA A 175 3.98 -4.15 -10.89
N THR A 176 3.12 -3.62 -11.74
CA THR A 176 2.08 -2.67 -11.35
C THR A 176 0.73 -3.10 -11.91
N HIS A 177 -0.32 -2.86 -11.15
CA HIS A 177 -1.68 -3.19 -11.57
C HIS A 177 -2.62 -2.01 -11.27
N MET A 178 -3.63 -1.88 -12.10
CA MET A 178 -4.67 -0.86 -11.95
C MET A 178 -6.00 -1.52 -11.57
N SER A 179 -6.83 -0.81 -10.83
CA SER A 179 -8.19 -1.25 -10.49
C SER A 179 -9.19 -0.18 -10.93
N PRO A 180 -10.39 -0.57 -11.40
CA PRO A 180 -10.99 -1.91 -11.40
C PRO A 180 -10.49 -2.85 -12.50
N MET A 181 -9.86 -2.36 -13.56
CA MET A 181 -9.40 -3.19 -14.69
C MET A 181 -7.88 -3.09 -14.86
N PRO A 182 -7.13 -4.21 -14.82
CA PRO A 182 -5.66 -4.20 -14.80
C PRO A 182 -4.99 -3.50 -15.98
N ASN A 183 -5.63 -3.50 -17.14
CA ASN A 183 -5.08 -2.94 -18.39
C ASN A 183 -5.58 -1.51 -18.69
N MET A 184 -6.33 -0.89 -17.77
CA MET A 184 -6.75 0.48 -17.95
C MET A 184 -5.61 1.46 -17.67
N PRO A 185 -5.56 2.58 -18.42
CA PRO A 185 -4.61 3.63 -18.11
C PRO A 185 -4.92 4.25 -16.74
N TRP A 186 -3.90 4.75 -16.05
CA TRP A 186 -4.02 5.31 -14.69
C TRP A 186 -5.08 6.42 -14.58
N TRP A 187 -5.28 7.23 -15.64
CA TRP A 187 -6.23 8.33 -15.65
C TRP A 187 -7.72 7.91 -15.67
N LEU A 188 -8.01 6.62 -15.92
CA LEU A 188 -9.33 6.00 -15.77
C LEU A 188 -9.42 5.07 -14.55
N SER A 189 -8.32 4.84 -13.88
CA SER A 189 -8.24 3.88 -12.77
C SER A 189 -8.45 4.55 -11.42
N SER A 190 -8.97 3.81 -10.46
CA SER A 190 -9.28 4.30 -9.11
C SER A 190 -8.20 3.95 -8.08
N GLN A 191 -7.46 2.86 -8.29
CA GLN A 191 -6.39 2.38 -7.40
C GLN A 191 -5.18 1.95 -8.21
N TYR A 192 -4.03 2.11 -7.59
CA TYR A 192 -2.73 1.71 -8.10
C TYR A 192 -2.10 0.69 -7.14
N PHE A 193 -1.66 -0.44 -7.68
CA PHE A 193 -0.96 -1.49 -6.95
C PHE A 193 0.47 -1.60 -7.45
N MET A 194 1.41 -1.80 -6.53
CA MET A 194 2.82 -2.06 -6.81
C MET A 194 3.25 -3.35 -6.12
N ILE A 195 3.95 -4.21 -6.82
CA ILE A 195 4.70 -5.34 -6.27
C ILE A 195 6.17 -5.00 -6.35
N CYS A 196 6.82 -4.90 -5.20
CA CYS A 196 8.16 -4.38 -5.06
C CYS A 196 9.09 -5.41 -4.41
N ARG A 197 10.37 -5.40 -4.79
CA ARG A 197 11.42 -6.24 -4.19
C ARG A 197 12.52 -5.36 -3.61
N PRO A 198 13.13 -5.74 -2.46
CA PRO A 198 14.29 -5.04 -1.95
C PRO A 198 15.39 -4.93 -3.02
N LYS A 199 15.96 -3.75 -3.20
CA LYS A 199 17.13 -3.60 -4.09
C LYS A 199 18.29 -4.35 -3.47
N ARG A 200 18.88 -5.28 -4.21
CA ARG A 200 20.12 -5.94 -3.80
C ARG A 200 21.26 -4.92 -3.85
N ASN A 201 21.83 -4.58 -2.71
CA ASN A 201 23.09 -3.87 -2.71
C ASN A 201 24.14 -4.79 -3.37
N SER A 202 24.74 -4.34 -4.48
CA SER A 202 25.79 -5.06 -5.21
C SER A 202 27.07 -5.28 -4.37
N ALA A 203 27.11 -4.80 -3.15
CA ALA A 203 28.26 -4.88 -2.24
C ALA A 203 28.42 -6.18 -1.46
N SER A 204 27.44 -7.10 -1.47
CA SER A 204 27.52 -8.34 -0.67
C SER A 204 28.02 -9.59 -1.42
N ASN A 205 28.37 -9.48 -2.71
CA ASN A 205 28.85 -10.63 -3.50
C ASN A 205 30.38 -10.82 -3.48
N SER A 206 31.13 -10.01 -2.72
CA SER A 206 32.60 -10.15 -2.65
C SER A 206 33.13 -10.92 -1.44
N ALA A 207 32.24 -11.48 -0.58
CA ALA A 207 32.65 -12.12 0.67
C ALA A 207 32.43 -13.66 0.71
N VAL A 208 32.09 -14.32 -0.40
CA VAL A 208 31.85 -15.79 -0.43
C VAL A 208 32.85 -16.54 -1.32
N CYS A 209 33.92 -15.89 -1.78
CA CYS A 209 35.07 -16.57 -2.43
C CYS A 209 36.36 -16.14 -1.77
N ALA A 210 36.61 -16.60 -0.55
CA ALA A 210 37.93 -16.64 0.08
C ALA A 210 38.05 -17.86 1.00
#